data_ccda69d1ff2791a299bd375bc0d4c67d
#
_entry.id   ccda69d1ff2791a299bd375bc0d4c67d
#
_cell.length_a   1.000
_cell.length_b   1.000
_cell.length_c   1.000
_cell.angle_alpha   90.00
_cell.angle_beta   90.00
_cell.angle_gamma   90.00
#
_symmetry.space_group_name_H-M   'P 1'
#
loop_
_entity.id
_entity.type
_entity.pdbx_description
1 polymer ?
#
loop_
_entity_poly.entity_id
_entity_poly.type
_entity_poly.pdbx_seq_one_letter_code
_entity_poly.pdbx_strand_id
1 'polypeptide(L)'
;MSILQYGFMQRAFLVGILLAVITPCIGITIVLKRMSMIGDALSHSSLAGVVLGLILGINPVAGAVVMCIVAALGIEAIRKKIPRYSEVAISIVMSAGIGLAGVLSGFVENGASLNSFLFGSIVSISEGELALVVVISVLVLAAVLFFYRELFYIGFDENAARISGVSVRNINFMF
;
A
#
# COMPACT_ATOMS: atom_id res chain seq x y z
N MET A 1 24.60 -4.39 27.38
CA MET A 1 24.01 -3.21 26.72
C MET A 1 22.74 -3.65 25.98
N SER A 2 21.58 -3.10 26.32
CA SER A 2 20.34 -3.53 25.65
C SER A 2 20.29 -2.90 24.25
N ILE A 3 20.03 -3.71 23.26
CA ILE A 3 19.89 -3.33 21.83
C ILE A 3 18.87 -2.17 21.68
N LEU A 4 17.89 -2.10 22.57
CA LEU A 4 16.87 -1.05 22.63
C LEU A 4 17.38 0.37 22.96
N GLN A 5 18.64 0.54 23.34
CA GLN A 5 19.22 1.85 23.64
C GLN A 5 19.64 2.62 22.37
N TYR A 6 19.74 1.93 21.24
CA TYR A 6 20.09 2.55 19.96
C TYR A 6 18.86 3.23 19.32
N GLY A 7 18.98 4.51 18.93
CA GLY A 7 17.89 5.29 18.35
C GLY A 7 17.28 4.66 17.09
N PHE A 8 18.11 4.05 16.23
CA PHE A 8 17.58 3.36 15.04
C PHE A 8 16.70 2.15 15.41
N MET A 9 17.05 1.43 16.50
CA MET A 9 16.25 0.29 16.94
C MET A 9 14.91 0.73 17.51
N GLN A 10 14.86 1.83 18.26
CA GLN A 10 13.61 2.40 18.78
C GLN A 10 12.68 2.82 17.65
N ARG A 11 13.23 3.45 16.59
CA ARG A 11 12.46 3.81 15.39
C ARG A 11 11.92 2.58 14.67
N ALA A 12 12.76 1.54 14.49
CA ALA A 12 12.35 0.29 13.87
C ALA A 12 11.23 -0.43 14.65
N PHE A 13 11.33 -0.48 15.97
CA PHE A 13 10.27 -1.05 16.81
C PHE A 13 8.96 -0.25 16.73
N LEU A 14 9.04 1.07 16.77
CA LEU A 14 7.87 1.92 16.66
C LEU A 14 7.15 1.72 15.32
N VAL A 15 7.89 1.76 14.22
CA VAL A 15 7.35 1.50 12.87
C VAL A 15 6.77 0.09 12.78
N GLY A 16 7.48 -0.92 13.30
CA GLY A 16 7.02 -2.31 13.30
C GLY A 16 5.70 -2.50 14.06
N ILE A 17 5.56 -1.89 15.23
CA ILE A 17 4.33 -1.96 16.03
C ILE A 17 3.18 -1.25 15.30
N LEU A 18 3.40 -0.06 14.74
CA LEU A 18 2.39 0.66 13.98
C LEU A 18 1.89 -0.17 12.79
N LEU A 19 2.82 -0.72 11.99
CA LEU A 19 2.48 -1.59 10.86
C LEU A 19 1.74 -2.85 11.31
N ALA A 20 2.16 -3.47 12.41
CA ALA A 20 1.49 -4.66 12.95
C ALA A 20 0.04 -4.39 13.37
N VAL A 21 -0.29 -3.15 13.77
CA VAL A 21 -1.66 -2.77 14.12
C VAL A 21 -2.49 -2.42 12.88
N ILE A 22 -1.96 -1.60 11.97
CA ILE A 22 -2.75 -1.11 10.82
C ILE A 22 -2.95 -2.17 9.73
N THR A 23 -1.96 -3.05 9.52
CA THR A 23 -2.03 -4.07 8.46
C THR A 23 -3.22 -5.02 8.62
N PRO A 24 -3.51 -5.59 9.81
CA PRO A 24 -4.70 -6.41 10.00
C PRO A 24 -6.01 -5.62 9.83
N CYS A 25 -6.05 -4.35 10.27
CA CYS A 25 -7.24 -3.52 10.12
C CYS A 25 -7.63 -3.31 8.65
N ILE A 26 -6.65 -3.01 7.81
CA ILE A 26 -6.86 -2.88 6.36
C ILE A 26 -7.11 -4.27 5.74
N GLY A 27 -6.34 -5.27 6.16
CA GLY A 27 -6.38 -6.63 5.64
C GLY A 27 -7.76 -7.26 5.73
N ILE A 28 -8.46 -7.11 6.85
CA ILE A 28 -9.83 -7.60 7.02
C ILE A 28 -10.75 -7.00 5.95
N THR A 29 -10.68 -5.70 5.73
CA THR A 29 -11.50 -5.02 4.71
C THR A 29 -11.21 -5.53 3.30
N ILE A 30 -9.93 -5.72 2.97
CA ILE A 30 -9.47 -6.25 1.69
C ILE A 30 -9.98 -7.67 1.45
N VAL A 31 -9.87 -8.54 2.47
CA VAL A 31 -10.34 -9.93 2.39
C VAL A 31 -11.86 -10.00 2.21
N LEU A 32 -12.62 -9.22 2.97
CA LEU A 32 -14.07 -9.16 2.85
C LEU A 32 -14.52 -8.66 1.47
N LYS A 33 -13.77 -7.75 0.85
CA LYS A 33 -14.00 -7.28 -0.52
C LYS A 33 -13.52 -8.25 -1.62
N ARG A 34 -13.01 -9.43 -1.25
CA ARG A 34 -12.46 -10.43 -2.17
C ARG A 34 -11.31 -9.89 -3.03
N MET A 35 -10.42 -9.10 -2.43
CA MET A 35 -9.28 -8.46 -3.08
C MET A 35 -7.96 -8.88 -2.43
N SER A 36 -7.83 -10.14 -2.03
CA SER A 36 -6.71 -10.64 -1.22
C SER A 36 -5.33 -10.36 -1.82
N MET A 37 -5.22 -10.34 -3.15
CA MET A 37 -3.96 -10.14 -3.87
C MET A 37 -3.60 -8.66 -4.10
N ILE A 38 -4.43 -7.71 -3.64
CA ILE A 38 -4.19 -6.28 -3.95
C ILE A 38 -2.89 -5.76 -3.30
N GLY A 39 -2.59 -6.23 -2.09
CA GLY A 39 -1.37 -5.85 -1.39
C GLY A 39 -0.11 -6.26 -2.15
N ASP A 40 -0.11 -7.46 -2.71
CA ASP A 40 0.99 -7.98 -3.53
C ASP A 40 1.14 -7.19 -4.83
N ALA A 41 0.04 -6.95 -5.53
CA ALA A 41 0.04 -6.12 -6.74
C ALA A 41 0.56 -4.70 -6.50
N LEU A 42 0.18 -4.07 -5.38
CA LEU A 42 0.68 -2.74 -5.02
C LEU A 42 2.16 -2.78 -4.64
N SER A 43 2.63 -3.83 -3.96
CA SER A 43 4.06 -4.01 -3.65
C SER A 43 4.92 -4.08 -4.91
N HIS A 44 4.52 -4.86 -5.91
CA HIS A 44 5.22 -4.92 -7.19
C HIS A 44 5.13 -3.61 -7.98
N SER A 45 4.00 -2.93 -7.93
CA SER A 45 3.85 -1.61 -8.57
C SER A 45 4.70 -0.55 -7.87
N SER A 46 4.82 -0.60 -6.53
CA SER A 46 5.68 0.31 -5.76
C SER A 46 7.15 0.18 -6.17
N LEU A 47 7.59 -1.05 -6.44
CA LEU A 47 8.95 -1.30 -6.92
C LEU A 47 9.22 -0.58 -8.25
N ALA A 48 8.28 -0.63 -9.19
CA ALA A 48 8.41 0.14 -10.45
C ALA A 48 8.52 1.64 -10.17
N GLY A 49 7.79 2.15 -9.17
CA GLY A 49 7.86 3.54 -8.73
C GLY A 49 9.20 3.91 -8.09
N VAL A 50 9.77 3.02 -7.26
CA VAL A 50 11.13 3.20 -6.69
C VAL A 50 12.16 3.34 -7.81
N VAL A 51 12.12 2.41 -8.77
CA VAL A 51 13.04 2.39 -9.90
C VAL A 51 12.92 3.67 -10.73
N LEU A 52 11.70 4.11 -11.04
CA LEU A 52 11.46 5.39 -11.72
C LEU A 52 12.02 6.57 -10.92
N GLY A 53 11.83 6.59 -9.60
CA GLY A 53 12.39 7.62 -8.73
C GLY A 53 13.91 7.70 -8.81
N LEU A 54 14.57 6.54 -8.80
CA LEU A 54 16.04 6.45 -8.93
C LEU A 54 16.52 6.96 -10.29
N ILE A 55 15.85 6.60 -11.39
CA ILE A 55 16.20 7.04 -12.74
C ILE A 55 16.02 8.57 -12.89
N LEU A 56 14.93 9.12 -12.35
CA LEU A 56 14.62 10.55 -12.46
C LEU A 56 15.37 11.40 -11.43
N GLY A 57 16.16 10.80 -10.54
CA GLY A 57 16.88 11.51 -9.48
C GLY A 57 15.98 12.17 -8.43
N ILE A 58 14.74 11.71 -8.30
CA ILE A 58 13.78 12.16 -7.28
C ILE A 58 13.73 11.17 -6.11
N ASN A 59 13.03 11.55 -5.04
CA ASN A 59 12.88 10.66 -3.89
C ASN A 59 12.19 9.34 -4.30
N PRO A 60 12.86 8.17 -4.15
CA PRO A 60 12.31 6.89 -4.56
C PRO A 60 11.02 6.50 -3.82
N VAL A 61 10.89 6.93 -2.56
CA VAL A 61 9.66 6.70 -1.77
C VAL A 61 8.48 7.47 -2.36
N ALA A 62 8.70 8.71 -2.80
CA ALA A 62 7.67 9.48 -3.48
C ALA A 62 7.26 8.82 -4.81
N GLY A 63 8.23 8.31 -5.58
CA GLY A 63 7.97 7.53 -6.79
C GLY A 63 7.11 6.28 -6.51
N ALA A 64 7.44 5.55 -5.45
CA ALA A 64 6.67 4.39 -5.02
C ALA A 64 5.21 4.74 -4.68
N VAL A 65 4.99 5.81 -3.90
CA VAL A 65 3.64 6.26 -3.52
C VAL A 65 2.82 6.65 -4.74
N VAL A 66 3.39 7.43 -5.66
CA VAL A 66 2.70 7.83 -6.91
C VAL A 66 2.31 6.58 -7.72
N MET A 67 3.23 5.64 -7.86
CA MET A 67 2.97 4.43 -8.64
C MET A 67 1.93 3.52 -7.99
N CYS A 68 1.92 3.41 -6.65
CA CYS A 68 0.86 2.71 -5.92
C CYS A 68 -0.51 3.35 -6.16
N ILE A 69 -0.60 4.69 -6.14
CA ILE A 69 -1.85 5.39 -6.42
C ILE A 69 -2.33 5.09 -7.85
N VAL A 70 -1.44 5.17 -8.83
CA VAL A 70 -1.76 4.86 -10.24
C VAL A 70 -2.22 3.41 -10.38
N ALA A 71 -1.54 2.47 -9.74
CA ALA A 71 -1.90 1.05 -9.76
C ALA A 71 -3.27 0.80 -9.10
N ALA A 72 -3.53 1.40 -7.94
CA ALA A 72 -4.80 1.28 -7.25
C ALA A 72 -5.97 1.85 -8.09
N LEU A 73 -5.79 3.01 -8.69
CA LEU A 73 -6.77 3.59 -9.60
C LEU A 73 -6.97 2.74 -10.86
N GLY A 74 -5.90 2.13 -11.38
CA GLY A 74 -5.95 1.19 -12.50
C GLY A 74 -6.77 -0.06 -12.16
N ILE A 75 -6.51 -0.68 -11.01
CA ILE A 75 -7.29 -1.83 -10.52
C ILE A 75 -8.77 -1.45 -10.39
N GLU A 76 -9.07 -0.30 -9.75
CA GLU A 76 -10.44 0.15 -9.55
C GLU A 76 -11.15 0.47 -10.87
N ALA A 77 -10.45 1.05 -11.85
CA ALA A 77 -11.00 1.35 -13.17
C ALA A 77 -11.39 0.07 -13.94
N ILE A 78 -10.54 -0.96 -13.88
CA ILE A 78 -10.82 -2.26 -14.51
C ILE A 78 -11.95 -2.97 -13.77
N ARG A 79 -11.91 -2.99 -12.44
CA ARG A 79 -12.91 -3.62 -11.58
C ARG A 79 -14.31 -3.05 -11.81
N LYS A 80 -14.44 -1.72 -11.98
CA LYS A 80 -15.72 -1.09 -12.30
C LYS A 80 -16.31 -1.55 -13.63
N LYS A 81 -15.46 -1.86 -14.62
CA LYS A 81 -15.93 -2.36 -15.93
C LYS A 81 -16.27 -3.84 -15.91
N ILE A 82 -15.55 -4.63 -15.11
CA ILE A 82 -15.67 -6.09 -15.05
C ILE A 82 -15.73 -6.56 -13.60
N PRO A 83 -16.82 -6.29 -12.85
CA PRO A 83 -16.89 -6.56 -11.39
C PRO A 83 -16.72 -8.04 -11.03
N ARG A 84 -17.11 -8.93 -11.92
CA ARG A 84 -17.04 -10.38 -11.72
C ARG A 84 -15.60 -10.92 -11.68
N TYR A 85 -14.65 -10.17 -12.25
CA TYR A 85 -13.27 -10.60 -12.43
C TYR A 85 -12.29 -9.66 -11.72
N SER A 86 -12.57 -9.29 -10.47
CA SER A 86 -11.73 -8.38 -9.68
C SER A 86 -10.28 -8.89 -9.53
N GLU A 87 -10.11 -10.20 -9.35
CA GLU A 87 -8.76 -10.81 -9.23
C GLU A 87 -7.97 -10.75 -10.53
N VAL A 88 -8.66 -10.82 -11.69
CA VAL A 88 -8.01 -10.64 -13.00
C VAL A 88 -7.49 -9.21 -13.16
N ALA A 89 -8.27 -8.22 -12.71
CA ALA A 89 -7.82 -6.82 -12.73
C ALA A 89 -6.55 -6.62 -11.90
N ILE A 90 -6.49 -7.23 -10.72
CA ILE A 90 -5.33 -7.18 -9.83
C ILE A 90 -4.12 -7.84 -10.51
N SER A 91 -4.30 -9.03 -11.10
CA SER A 91 -3.23 -9.78 -11.78
C SER A 91 -2.68 -9.05 -13.00
N ILE A 92 -3.53 -8.34 -13.76
CA ILE A 92 -3.08 -7.52 -14.90
C ILE A 92 -2.17 -6.39 -14.43
N VAL A 93 -2.60 -5.65 -13.39
CA VAL A 93 -1.81 -4.52 -12.86
C VAL A 93 -0.53 -5.01 -12.20
N MET A 94 -0.58 -6.14 -11.48
CA MET A 94 0.61 -6.78 -10.90
C MET A 94 1.63 -7.14 -11.98
N SER A 95 1.20 -7.83 -13.03
CA SER A 95 2.08 -8.22 -14.14
C SER A 95 2.67 -7.02 -14.85
N ALA A 96 1.89 -5.96 -15.05
CA ALA A 96 2.36 -4.71 -15.62
C ALA A 96 3.41 -4.04 -14.70
N GLY A 97 3.17 -4.04 -13.38
CA GLY A 97 4.11 -3.51 -12.39
C GLY A 97 5.44 -4.25 -12.38
N ILE A 98 5.40 -5.59 -12.37
CA ILE A 98 6.60 -6.45 -12.44
C ILE A 98 7.36 -6.21 -13.74
N GLY A 99 6.66 -6.24 -14.87
CA GLY A 99 7.28 -6.01 -16.18
C GLY A 99 7.93 -4.64 -16.29
N LEU A 100 7.23 -3.60 -15.82
CA LEU A 100 7.75 -2.24 -15.80
C LEU A 100 9.00 -2.12 -14.91
N ALA A 101 8.94 -2.66 -13.69
CA ALA A 101 10.09 -2.68 -12.79
C ALA A 101 11.29 -3.41 -13.40
N GLY A 102 11.06 -4.56 -14.04
CA GLY A 102 12.09 -5.33 -14.70
C GLY A 102 12.77 -4.57 -15.85
N VAL A 103 11.99 -3.97 -16.73
CA VAL A 103 12.53 -3.18 -17.85
C VAL A 103 13.28 -1.94 -17.35
N LEU A 104 12.70 -1.21 -16.40
CA LEU A 104 13.28 0.03 -15.86
C LEU A 104 14.53 -0.24 -15.03
N SER A 105 14.64 -1.38 -14.36
CA SER A 105 15.82 -1.72 -13.55
C SER A 105 17.11 -1.76 -14.35
N GLY A 106 17.03 -2.08 -15.67
CA GLY A 106 18.16 -2.05 -16.59
C GLY A 106 18.74 -0.65 -16.85
N PHE A 107 18.00 0.40 -16.54
CA PHE A 107 18.42 1.81 -16.71
C PHE A 107 18.95 2.45 -15.42
N VAL A 108 18.96 1.72 -14.31
CA VAL A 108 19.50 2.24 -13.03
C VAL A 108 21.01 2.12 -13.04
N GLU A 109 21.71 3.25 -13.05
CA GLU A 109 23.18 3.30 -13.08
C GLU A 109 23.83 2.71 -11.82
N ASN A 110 23.15 2.82 -10.66
CA ASN A 110 23.67 2.36 -9.37
C ASN A 110 22.80 1.23 -8.79
N GLY A 111 23.13 -0.01 -9.15
CA GLY A 111 22.43 -1.21 -8.67
C GLY A 111 22.47 -1.40 -7.14
N ALA A 112 23.49 -0.84 -6.47
CA ALA A 112 23.57 -0.88 -4.99
C ALA A 112 22.42 -0.12 -4.33
N SER A 113 22.01 1.02 -4.91
CA SER A 113 20.85 1.79 -4.44
C SER A 113 19.55 1.00 -4.57
N LEU A 114 19.35 0.31 -5.69
CA LEU A 114 18.19 -0.54 -5.90
C LEU A 114 18.14 -1.70 -4.89
N ASN A 115 19.26 -2.39 -4.68
CA ASN A 115 19.33 -3.47 -3.70
C ASN A 115 19.04 -2.98 -2.27
N SER A 116 19.49 -1.78 -1.90
CA SER A 116 19.20 -1.19 -0.60
C SER A 116 17.70 -0.96 -0.39
N PHE A 117 16.96 -0.56 -1.43
CA PHE A 117 15.51 -0.43 -1.37
C PHE A 117 14.77 -1.77 -1.38
N LEU A 118 15.26 -2.75 -2.12
CA LEU A 118 14.63 -4.08 -2.20
C LEU A 118 14.72 -4.85 -0.89
N PHE A 119 15.89 -4.83 -0.26
CA PHE A 119 16.14 -5.58 0.97
C PHE A 119 15.93 -4.74 2.23
N GLY A 120 15.74 -3.43 2.06
CA GLY A 120 15.55 -2.49 3.15
C GLY A 120 16.79 -2.31 4.04
N SER A 121 16.74 -1.31 4.88
CA SER A 121 17.74 -1.11 5.93
C SER A 121 17.03 -0.58 7.18
N ILE A 122 17.04 -1.40 8.22
CA ILE A 122 16.51 -1.00 9.54
C ILE A 122 17.27 0.22 10.09
N VAL A 123 18.55 0.36 9.71
CA VAL A 123 19.43 1.43 10.20
C VAL A 123 19.14 2.78 9.53
N SER A 124 18.58 2.78 8.33
CA SER A 124 18.45 3.98 7.50
C SER A 124 17.08 4.67 7.55
N ILE A 125 16.23 4.34 8.51
CA ILE A 125 14.95 5.03 8.68
C ILE A 125 15.20 6.48 9.07
N SER A 126 14.94 7.40 8.14
CA SER A 126 15.06 8.84 8.36
C SER A 126 13.93 9.37 9.25
N GLU A 127 14.13 10.55 9.86
CA GLU A 127 13.09 11.18 10.68
C GLU A 127 11.85 11.56 9.85
N GLY A 128 12.06 11.94 8.60
CA GLY A 128 10.95 12.25 7.69
C GLY A 128 10.11 11.02 7.34
N GLU A 129 10.76 9.88 7.08
CA GLU A 129 10.06 8.62 6.83
C GLU A 129 9.30 8.14 8.07
N LEU A 130 9.91 8.26 9.25
CA LEU A 130 9.24 7.93 10.51
C LEU A 130 7.99 8.79 10.71
N ALA A 131 8.11 10.11 10.53
CA ALA A 131 6.98 11.03 10.65
C ALA A 131 5.86 10.70 9.64
N LEU A 132 6.21 10.39 8.40
CA LEU A 132 5.28 9.98 7.35
C LEU A 132 4.54 8.70 7.75
N VAL A 133 5.24 7.67 8.21
CA VAL A 133 4.62 6.41 8.66
C VAL A 133 3.69 6.65 9.84
N VAL A 134 4.09 7.45 10.83
CA VAL A 134 3.25 7.77 11.99
C VAL A 134 1.97 8.49 11.54
N VAL A 135 2.08 9.52 10.70
CA VAL A 135 0.93 10.28 10.21
C VAL A 135 -0.03 9.39 9.43
N ILE A 136 0.48 8.59 8.49
CA ILE A 136 -0.35 7.66 7.72
C ILE A 136 -1.01 6.63 8.64
N SER A 137 -0.26 6.06 9.59
CA SER A 137 -0.80 5.07 10.54
C SER A 137 -1.95 5.63 11.37
N VAL A 138 -1.81 6.86 11.88
CA VAL A 138 -2.85 7.54 12.66
C VAL A 138 -4.07 7.83 11.78
N LEU A 139 -3.87 8.32 10.56
CA LEU A 139 -4.97 8.60 9.63
C LEU A 139 -5.74 7.32 9.25
N VAL A 140 -5.02 6.24 8.93
CA VAL A 140 -5.64 4.94 8.61
C VAL A 140 -6.41 4.39 9.82
N LEU A 141 -5.80 4.41 11.00
CA LEU A 141 -6.47 3.92 12.21
C LEU A 141 -7.71 4.74 12.54
N ALA A 142 -7.63 6.07 12.45
CA ALA A 142 -8.77 6.97 12.65
C ALA A 142 -9.88 6.68 11.61
N ALA A 143 -9.53 6.51 10.33
CA ALA A 143 -10.48 6.19 9.29
C ALA A 143 -11.17 4.83 9.53
N VAL A 144 -10.38 3.79 9.86
CA VAL A 144 -10.94 2.46 10.17
C VAL A 144 -11.87 2.51 11.38
N LEU A 145 -11.48 3.20 12.46
CA LEU A 145 -12.32 3.30 13.66
C LEU A 145 -13.59 4.12 13.40
N PHE A 146 -13.50 5.21 12.63
CA PHE A 146 -14.64 6.05 12.31
C PHE A 146 -15.64 5.34 11.39
N PHE A 147 -15.16 4.62 10.40
CA PHE A 147 -15.99 3.90 9.43
C PHE A 147 -16.13 2.40 9.74
N TYR A 148 -15.80 1.97 10.97
CA TYR A 148 -15.81 0.56 11.35
C TYR A 148 -17.14 -0.13 11.05
N ARG A 149 -18.26 0.50 11.38
CA ARG A 149 -19.61 -0.06 11.16
C ARG A 149 -19.92 -0.19 9.68
N GLU A 150 -19.66 0.85 8.92
CA GLU A 150 -19.91 0.91 7.49
C GLU A 150 -19.04 -0.10 6.73
N LEU A 151 -17.77 -0.20 7.08
CA LEU A 151 -16.84 -1.18 6.50
C LEU A 151 -17.30 -2.61 6.78
N PHE A 152 -17.75 -2.87 7.99
CA PHE A 152 -18.28 -4.16 8.38
C PHE A 152 -19.53 -4.51 7.57
N TYR A 153 -20.50 -3.61 7.48
CA TYR A 153 -21.72 -3.84 6.69
C TYR A 153 -21.42 -4.07 5.21
N ILE A 154 -20.57 -3.25 4.61
CA ILE A 154 -20.19 -3.39 3.19
C ILE A 154 -19.45 -4.70 2.95
N GLY A 155 -18.59 -5.11 3.89
CA GLY A 155 -17.82 -6.34 3.78
C GLY A 155 -18.66 -7.62 3.78
N PHE A 156 -19.79 -7.64 4.51
CA PHE A 156 -20.68 -8.81 4.57
C PHE A 156 -21.71 -8.81 3.45
N ASP A 157 -22.40 -7.71 3.21
CA ASP A 157 -23.39 -7.59 2.13
C ASP A 157 -23.51 -6.12 1.66
N GLU A 158 -22.91 -5.86 0.51
CA GLU A 158 -22.94 -4.54 -0.12
C GLU A 158 -24.36 -4.07 -0.47
N ASN A 159 -25.24 -5.00 -0.87
CA ASN A 159 -26.62 -4.68 -1.22
C ASN A 159 -27.43 -4.33 0.01
N ALA A 160 -27.29 -5.08 1.10
CA ALA A 160 -27.94 -4.77 2.36
C ALA A 160 -27.42 -3.43 2.95
N ALA A 161 -26.13 -3.15 2.86
CA ALA A 161 -25.55 -1.88 3.27
C ALA A 161 -26.15 -0.70 2.50
N ARG A 162 -26.33 -0.85 1.18
CA ARG A 162 -26.95 0.16 0.30
C ARG A 162 -28.40 0.43 0.67
N ILE A 163 -29.19 -0.60 0.95
CA ILE A 163 -30.60 -0.49 1.37
C ILE A 163 -30.69 0.19 2.75
N SER A 164 -29.72 -0.05 3.64
CA SER A 164 -29.65 0.56 4.97
C SER A 164 -29.18 2.03 4.97
N GLY A 165 -29.02 2.65 3.79
CA GLY A 165 -28.67 4.07 3.67
C GLY A 165 -27.18 4.38 3.76
N VAL A 166 -26.32 3.36 3.78
CA VAL A 166 -24.86 3.55 3.77
C VAL A 166 -24.39 4.01 2.39
N SER A 167 -23.61 5.08 2.33
CA SER A 167 -23.02 5.60 1.08
C SER A 167 -21.88 4.71 0.58
N VAL A 168 -22.22 3.50 0.13
CA VAL A 168 -21.28 2.48 -0.32
C VAL A 168 -20.28 3.02 -1.35
N ARG A 169 -20.72 3.90 -2.26
CA ARG A 169 -19.88 4.51 -3.31
C ARG A 169 -18.74 5.36 -2.72
N ASN A 170 -19.04 6.16 -1.71
CA ASN A 170 -18.08 7.08 -1.13
C ASN A 170 -17.06 6.30 -0.28
N ILE A 171 -17.52 5.29 0.46
CA ILE A 171 -16.68 4.45 1.29
C ILE A 171 -15.77 3.57 0.42
N ASN A 172 -16.31 2.98 -0.66
CA ASN A 172 -15.49 2.20 -1.61
C ASN A 172 -14.46 3.04 -2.37
N PHE A 173 -14.67 4.35 -2.49
CA PHE A 173 -13.68 5.24 -3.10
C PHE A 173 -12.58 5.65 -2.12
N MET A 174 -12.90 5.71 -0.82
CA MET A 174 -11.97 6.14 0.23
C MET A 174 -11.06 4.99 0.73
N PHE A 175 -11.57 3.76 0.68
CA PHE A 175 -10.89 2.50 1.04
C PHE A 175 -10.61 1.62 -0.17
#